data_2cb3101ea3a2f497918ac1ef14fa4938
#
_entry.id   2cb3101ea3a2f497918ac1ef14fa4938
#
_cell.length_a   1.000
_cell.length_b   1.000
_cell.length_c   1.000
_cell.angle_alpha   90.00
_cell.angle_beta   90.00
_cell.angle_gamma   90.00
#
_symmetry.space_group_name_H-M   'P 1'
#
loop_
_entity.id
_entity.type
_entity.pdbx_description
1 polymer ?
#
loop_
_entity_poly.entity_id
_entity_poly.type
_entity_poly.pdbx_seq_one_letter_code
_entity_poly.pdbx_strand_id
1 'polypeptide(L)' 'KQANYVRALPLHPTQRETERTAEYSVFEYRLAPTYDFRMELLSNGADVEVLRPAWFREEVKNVVTKMMDRYE' A
#
# COMPACT_ATOMS: atom_id res chain seq x y z
N LYS A 1 12.43 0.94 -6.83
CA LYS A 1 13.08 1.79 -5.82
C LYS A 1 12.34 1.76 -4.49
N GLN A 2 11.05 2.07 -4.51
CA GLN A 2 10.23 1.97 -3.30
C GLN A 2 10.10 0.52 -2.84
N ALA A 3 10.10 -0.42 -3.78
CA ALA A 3 10.04 -1.84 -3.44
C ALA A 3 11.26 -2.27 -2.62
N ASN A 4 12.43 -1.72 -2.91
CA ASN A 4 13.64 -2.00 -2.14
C ASN A 4 13.51 -1.53 -0.70
N TYR A 5 12.91 -0.37 -0.51
CA TYR A 5 12.67 0.18 0.82
C TYR A 5 11.70 -0.71 1.62
N VAL A 6 10.58 -1.08 1.00
CA VAL A 6 9.58 -1.93 1.64
C VAL A 6 10.15 -3.33 1.94
N ARG A 7 10.99 -3.84 1.02
CA ARG A 7 11.62 -5.14 1.21
C ARG A 7 12.58 -5.13 2.40
N ALA A 8 13.32 -4.04 2.56
CA ALA A 8 14.27 -3.89 3.67
C ALA A 8 13.58 -3.60 5.00
N LEU A 9 12.47 -2.86 4.96
CA LEU A 9 11.69 -2.47 6.14
C LEU A 9 10.24 -2.91 5.93
N PRO A 10 9.92 -4.20 6.16
CA PRO A 10 8.57 -4.71 5.93
C PRO A 10 7.51 -3.93 6.71
N LEU A 11 6.37 -3.68 6.06
CA LEU A 11 5.25 -2.99 6.67
C LEU A 11 4.53 -3.84 7.71
N HIS A 12 4.68 -5.15 7.62
CA HIS A 12 4.05 -6.11 8.54
C HIS A 12 4.84 -7.41 8.52
N PRO A 13 4.91 -8.14 9.64
CA PRO A 13 5.65 -9.42 9.69
C PRO A 13 5.20 -10.47 8.68
N THR A 14 3.95 -10.41 8.20
CA THR A 14 3.44 -11.37 7.23
C THR A 14 3.77 -11.01 5.79
N GLN A 15 4.50 -9.94 5.56
CA GLN A 15 4.84 -9.49 4.22
C GLN A 15 5.52 -10.59 3.41
N ARG A 16 5.02 -10.81 2.19
CA ARG A 16 5.62 -11.75 1.25
C ARG A 16 5.59 -11.14 -0.14
N GLU A 17 6.74 -11.08 -0.78
CA GLU A 17 6.84 -10.62 -2.16
C GLU A 17 6.43 -11.76 -3.07
N THR A 18 5.32 -11.59 -3.82
CA THR A 18 4.75 -12.63 -4.66
C THR A 18 5.14 -12.48 -6.12
N GLU A 19 5.53 -11.29 -6.52
CA GLU A 19 5.93 -11.02 -7.91
C GLU A 19 6.95 -9.91 -7.92
N ARG A 20 7.95 -10.05 -8.79
CA ARG A 20 9.01 -9.05 -8.92
C ARG A 20 9.38 -8.91 -10.39
N THR A 21 9.30 -7.67 -10.87
CA THR A 21 9.73 -7.33 -12.23
C THR A 21 10.73 -6.19 -12.16
N ALA A 22 11.28 -5.79 -13.30
CA ALA A 22 12.18 -4.63 -13.37
C ALA A 22 11.44 -3.33 -13.01
N GLU A 23 10.13 -3.30 -13.16
CA GLU A 23 9.33 -2.08 -13.02
C GLU A 23 8.56 -2.03 -11.71
N TYR A 24 8.17 -3.18 -11.14
CA TYR A 24 7.37 -3.21 -9.93
C TYR A 24 7.57 -4.51 -9.15
N SER A 25 7.08 -4.51 -7.90
CA SER A 25 6.97 -5.73 -7.10
C SER A 25 5.57 -5.77 -6.49
N VAL A 26 5.06 -6.99 -6.28
CA VAL A 26 3.78 -7.21 -5.62
C VAL A 26 4.04 -7.87 -4.27
N PHE A 27 3.48 -7.30 -3.22
CA PHE A 27 3.59 -7.83 -1.86
C PHE A 27 2.23 -8.27 -1.35
N GLU A 28 2.21 -9.38 -0.65
CA GLU A 28 1.01 -9.93 -0.04
C GLU A 28 1.13 -9.86 1.47
N TYR A 29 0.01 -9.54 2.14
CA TYR A 29 -0.05 -9.46 3.59
C TYR A 29 -1.21 -10.28 4.11
N ARG A 30 -1.02 -10.90 5.27
CA ARG A 30 -2.09 -11.63 5.98
C ARG A 30 -2.40 -10.90 7.27
N LEU A 31 -3.35 -9.98 7.19
CA LEU A 31 -3.74 -9.17 8.34
C LEU A 31 -5.13 -8.60 8.10
N ALA A 32 -5.77 -8.15 9.18
CA ALA A 32 -6.97 -7.33 9.09
C ALA A 32 -6.49 -5.89 8.93
N PRO A 33 -6.83 -5.20 7.85
CA PRO A 33 -6.35 -3.83 7.65
C PRO A 33 -6.87 -2.91 8.75
N THR A 34 -5.96 -2.28 9.47
CA THR A 34 -6.26 -1.32 10.52
C THR A 34 -5.98 0.08 10.02
N TYR A 35 -6.41 1.07 10.82
CA TYR A 35 -6.10 2.46 10.53
C TYR A 35 -4.58 2.65 10.40
N ASP A 36 -3.83 2.08 11.35
CA ASP A 36 -2.37 2.22 11.37
C ASP A 36 -1.73 1.64 10.11
N PHE A 37 -2.17 0.48 9.67
CA PHE A 37 -1.65 -0.13 8.46
C PHE A 37 -1.97 0.71 7.23
N ARG A 38 -3.19 1.24 7.17
CA ARG A 38 -3.59 2.12 6.08
C ARG A 38 -2.73 3.38 6.03
N MET A 39 -2.44 3.97 7.19
CA MET A 39 -1.58 5.15 7.24
C MET A 39 -0.15 4.82 6.80
N GLU A 40 0.36 3.64 7.16
CA GLU A 40 1.66 3.20 6.69
C GLU A 40 1.69 3.07 5.16
N LEU A 41 0.65 2.50 4.57
CA LEU A 41 0.54 2.40 3.12
C LEU A 41 0.54 3.80 2.49
N LEU A 42 -0.27 4.70 3.02
CA LEU A 42 -0.40 6.05 2.48
C LEU A 42 0.89 6.86 2.62
N SER A 43 1.73 6.52 3.60
CA SER A 43 3.01 7.20 3.78
C SER A 43 3.96 6.95 2.61
N ASN A 44 3.72 5.93 1.80
CA ASN A 44 4.51 5.64 0.60
C ASN A 44 4.05 6.45 -0.61
N GLY A 45 2.98 7.21 -0.47
CA GLY A 45 2.51 8.12 -1.51
C GLY A 45 2.10 7.41 -2.80
N ALA A 46 2.48 8.00 -3.92
CA ALA A 46 2.10 7.50 -5.23
C ALA A 46 2.89 6.28 -5.69
N ASP A 47 3.86 5.84 -4.91
CA ASP A 47 4.71 4.70 -5.28
C ASP A 47 4.08 3.36 -4.93
N VAL A 48 2.94 3.36 -4.25
CA VAL A 48 2.26 2.13 -3.78
C VAL A 48 0.80 2.16 -4.22
N GLU A 49 0.30 1.01 -4.65
CA GLU A 49 -1.09 0.86 -5.03
C GLU A 49 -1.67 -0.39 -4.39
N VAL A 50 -2.87 -0.27 -3.81
CA VAL A 50 -3.61 -1.41 -3.29
C VAL A 50 -4.31 -2.10 -4.45
N LEU A 51 -4.02 -3.40 -4.65
CA LEU A 51 -4.65 -4.17 -5.72
C LEU A 51 -5.87 -4.93 -5.21
N ARG A 52 -5.80 -5.52 -4.01
CA ARG A 52 -6.87 -6.36 -3.45
C ARG A 52 -6.84 -6.31 -1.93
N PRO A 53 -7.89 -6.63 -1.24
CA PRO A 53 -9.23 -6.91 -1.79
C PRO A 53 -9.92 -5.64 -2.28
N ALA A 54 -10.94 -5.80 -3.12
CA ALA A 54 -11.61 -4.67 -3.75
C ALA A 54 -12.15 -3.66 -2.72
N TRP A 55 -12.72 -4.14 -1.61
CA TRP A 55 -13.28 -3.25 -0.60
C TRP A 55 -12.21 -2.40 0.07
N PHE A 56 -11.01 -2.94 0.27
CA PHE A 56 -9.92 -2.19 0.88
C PHE A 56 -9.34 -1.19 -0.12
N ARG A 57 -9.21 -1.60 -1.37
CA ARG A 57 -8.78 -0.70 -2.45
C ARG A 57 -9.72 0.50 -2.54
N GLU A 58 -11.02 0.26 -2.47
CA GLU A 58 -12.03 1.33 -2.52
C GLU A 58 -11.94 2.24 -1.31
N GLU A 59 -11.71 1.68 -0.13
CA GLU A 59 -11.53 2.45 1.09
C GLU A 59 -10.32 3.39 0.99
N VAL A 60 -9.20 2.88 0.49
CA VAL A 60 -7.99 3.69 0.30
C VAL A 60 -8.22 4.77 -0.75
N LYS A 61 -8.90 4.42 -1.84
CA LYS A 61 -9.25 5.38 -2.90
C LYS A 61 -10.07 6.53 -2.35
N ASN A 62 -11.04 6.24 -1.48
CA ASN A 62 -11.87 7.27 -0.88
C ASN A 62 -11.05 8.23 -0.02
N VAL A 63 -10.09 7.72 0.73
CA VAL A 63 -9.20 8.56 1.54
C VAL A 63 -8.36 9.46 0.63
N VAL A 64 -7.79 8.87 -0.43
CA VAL A 64 -6.95 9.63 -1.38
C VAL A 64 -7.76 10.74 -2.05
N THR A 65 -9.01 10.44 -2.42
CA THR A 65 -9.90 11.43 -3.03
C THR A 65 -10.15 12.61 -2.08
N LYS A 66 -10.41 12.32 -0.81
CA LYS A 66 -10.61 13.37 0.19
C LYS A 66 -9.34 14.20 0.40
N MET A 67 -8.18 13.55 0.34
CA MET A 67 -6.91 14.26 0.43
C MET A 67 -6.75 15.23 -0.75
N MET A 68 -7.07 14.76 -1.95
CA MET A 68 -6.99 15.61 -3.16
C MET A 68 -7.92 16.81 -3.06
N ASP A 69 -9.11 16.61 -2.53
CA ASP A 69 -10.11 17.69 -2.37
C ASP A 69 -9.60 18.82 -1.49
N ARG A 70 -8.66 18.56 -0.59
CA ARG A 70 -8.08 19.59 0.28
C ARG A 70 -7.22 20.58 -0.51
N TYR A 71 -6.77 20.21 -1.70
CA TYR A 71 -5.86 21.03 -2.51
C TYR A 71 -6.51 21.60 -3.77
N GLU A 72 -7.80 21.41 -3.93
CA GLU A 72 -8.54 21.94 -5.08
C GLU A 72 -9.24 23.27 -4.80
#